data_0f3578af7cca4e2be37e7d74147ded51
#
_entry.id   0f3578af7cca4e2be37e7d74147ded51
#
_cell.length_a   1.000
_cell.length_b   1.000
_cell.length_c   1.000
_cell.angle_alpha   90.00
_cell.angle_beta   90.00
_cell.angle_gamma   90.00
#
_symmetry.space_group_name_H-M   'P 1'
#
loop_
_entity.id
_entity.type
_entity.pdbx_description
1 polymer ?
#
loop_
_entity_poly.entity_id
_entity_poly.type
_entity_poly.pdbx_seq_one_letter_code
_entity_poly.pdbx_strand_id
1 'polypeptide(L)'
;MEKVLFLDSPMKEKLYGSRRIQEKFGLGPMDKKIGEYWAISAHDNGLSKIKNGKYKGETLKDVYLNHRELFANDPLLVKINEIQEPCSVQVHPDDAYARKHEKDYGKAEFCLWLDVEEGTKIIRGHNAKTKEEFRKAIGEKSW
;
A
#
# COMPACT_ATOMS: atom_id res chain seq x y z
N MET A 1 -1.47 15.62 -25.96
CA MET A 1 -1.80 14.99 -24.66
C MET A 1 -0.59 14.20 -24.23
N GLU A 2 -0.04 14.45 -23.05
CA GLU A 2 1.04 13.61 -22.54
C GLU A 2 0.50 12.21 -22.27
N LYS A 3 1.21 11.21 -22.79
CA LYS A 3 0.80 9.81 -22.69
C LYS A 3 1.22 9.18 -21.36
N VAL A 4 2.11 9.82 -20.62
CA VAL A 4 2.70 9.28 -19.39
C VAL A 4 2.79 10.38 -18.34
N LEU A 5 2.29 10.09 -17.13
CA LEU A 5 2.46 10.93 -15.96
C LEU A 5 3.60 10.36 -15.10
N PHE A 6 4.60 11.18 -14.82
CA PHE A 6 5.63 10.87 -13.83
C PHE A 6 5.14 11.34 -12.45
N LEU A 7 5.29 10.47 -11.45
CA LEU A 7 4.79 10.74 -10.11
C LEU A 7 5.95 10.97 -9.14
N ASP A 8 5.76 11.94 -8.26
CA ASP A 8 6.48 12.06 -7.00
C ASP A 8 5.59 11.45 -5.93
N SER A 9 6.02 10.33 -5.39
CA SER A 9 5.16 9.43 -4.64
C SER A 9 5.64 9.25 -3.21
N PRO A 10 4.71 9.14 -2.23
CA PRO A 10 5.07 9.13 -0.83
C PRO A 10 5.79 7.87 -0.41
N MET A 11 6.76 8.05 0.48
CA MET A 11 7.46 7.00 1.19
C MET A 11 7.04 6.99 2.65
N LYS A 12 6.82 5.83 3.20
CA LYS A 12 6.39 5.63 4.59
C LYS A 12 7.48 4.89 5.37
N GLU A 13 7.96 5.54 6.41
CA GLU A 13 8.80 4.89 7.41
C GLU A 13 7.97 3.86 8.18
N LYS A 14 8.48 2.65 8.32
CA LYS A 14 7.85 1.57 9.08
C LYS A 14 8.91 0.86 9.90
N LEU A 15 8.51 0.33 11.05
CA LEU A 15 9.43 -0.42 11.92
C LEU A 15 10.08 -1.62 11.22
N TYR A 16 9.34 -2.26 10.32
CA TYR A 16 9.80 -3.40 9.53
C TYR A 16 10.59 -3.01 8.27
N GLY A 17 10.72 -1.70 7.97
CA GLY A 17 11.39 -1.21 6.77
C GLY A 17 12.92 -1.24 6.86
N SER A 18 13.55 -1.09 5.72
CA SER A 18 15.01 -0.96 5.57
C SER A 18 15.38 0.15 4.58
N ARG A 19 16.61 0.12 4.05
CA ARG A 19 17.08 1.01 2.99
C ARG A 19 17.01 0.39 1.59
N ARG A 20 16.54 -0.82 1.49
CA ARG A 20 16.60 -1.62 0.26
C ARG A 20 15.78 -1.01 -0.91
N ILE A 21 14.64 -0.35 -0.61
CA ILE A 21 13.89 0.38 -1.63
C ILE A 21 14.76 1.50 -2.22
N GLN A 22 15.44 2.28 -1.38
CA GLN A 22 16.30 3.38 -1.79
C GLN A 22 17.51 2.86 -2.59
N GLU A 23 18.17 1.85 -2.10
CA GLU A 23 19.34 1.23 -2.73
C GLU A 23 19.00 0.61 -4.08
N LYS A 24 17.90 -0.16 -4.15
CA LYS A 24 17.52 -0.90 -5.35
C LYS A 24 16.94 0.00 -6.45
N PHE A 25 16.20 1.02 -6.08
CA PHE A 25 15.48 1.86 -7.04
C PHE A 25 16.02 3.29 -7.14
N GLY A 26 17.03 3.66 -6.36
CA GLY A 26 17.57 5.03 -6.34
C GLY A 26 16.55 6.06 -5.86
N LEU A 27 15.68 5.71 -4.93
CA LEU A 27 14.55 6.54 -4.49
C LEU A 27 14.69 6.98 -3.03
N GLY A 28 14.34 8.25 -2.77
CA GLY A 28 14.18 8.77 -1.41
C GLY A 28 15.48 8.97 -0.60
N PRO A 29 15.32 9.37 0.66
CA PRO A 29 16.43 9.70 1.53
C PRO A 29 17.11 8.45 2.10
N MET A 30 18.45 8.38 2.06
CA MET A 30 19.23 7.23 2.54
C MET A 30 19.37 7.16 4.07
N ASP A 31 18.99 8.19 4.79
CA ASP A 31 19.05 8.26 6.26
C ASP A 31 17.80 7.66 6.95
N LYS A 32 16.81 7.21 6.16
CA LYS A 32 15.53 6.70 6.67
C LYS A 32 15.32 5.23 6.33
N LYS A 33 14.60 4.52 7.21
CA LYS A 33 14.12 3.18 6.95
C LYS A 33 12.73 3.25 6.31
N ILE A 34 12.63 2.91 5.03
CA ILE A 34 11.38 2.92 4.30
C ILE A 34 10.79 1.51 4.25
N GLY A 35 9.57 1.36 4.74
CA GLY A 35 8.83 0.09 4.66
C GLY A 35 7.84 0.06 3.50
N GLU A 36 7.33 1.24 3.07
CA GLU A 36 6.38 1.31 1.96
C GLU A 36 6.72 2.49 1.04
N TYR A 37 6.82 2.23 -0.25
CA TYR A 37 6.79 3.23 -1.31
C TYR A 37 5.45 3.13 -2.04
N TRP A 38 4.63 4.16 -1.95
CA TRP A 38 3.31 4.21 -2.58
C TRP A 38 3.46 4.71 -4.01
N ALA A 39 3.93 3.85 -4.88
CA ALA A 39 4.33 4.20 -6.26
C ALA A 39 3.23 4.89 -7.06
N ILE A 40 1.97 4.49 -6.88
CA ILE A 40 0.79 5.16 -7.43
C ILE A 40 -0.22 5.31 -6.29
N SER A 41 -0.63 6.54 -5.99
CA SER A 41 -1.60 6.78 -4.92
C SER A 41 -2.45 8.02 -5.15
N ALA A 42 -3.76 7.82 -5.17
CA ALA A 42 -4.77 8.87 -5.05
C ALA A 42 -5.42 8.87 -3.65
N HIS A 43 -4.85 8.14 -2.68
CA HIS A 43 -5.38 7.98 -1.34
C HIS A 43 -4.97 9.13 -0.43
N ASP A 44 -5.89 9.65 0.39
CA ASP A 44 -5.68 10.85 1.24
C ASP A 44 -4.52 10.72 2.23
N ASN A 45 -4.25 9.52 2.71
CA ASN A 45 -3.11 9.25 3.59
C ASN A 45 -1.73 9.31 2.90
N GLY A 46 -1.70 9.55 1.57
CA GLY A 46 -0.45 9.65 0.84
C GLY A 46 -0.69 9.87 -0.64
N LEU A 47 -0.85 11.12 -1.06
CA LEU A 47 -1.12 11.49 -2.44
C LEU A 47 0.16 11.54 -3.26
N SER A 48 0.15 10.92 -4.45
CA SER A 48 1.18 11.12 -5.46
C SER A 48 0.98 12.46 -6.16
N LYS A 49 2.07 13.21 -6.38
CA LYS A 49 2.07 14.47 -7.14
C LYS A 49 2.62 14.27 -8.54
N ILE A 50 2.06 14.96 -9.52
CA ILE A 50 2.49 14.87 -10.92
C ILE A 50 3.71 15.74 -11.12
N LYS A 51 4.74 15.20 -11.76
CA LYS A 51 6.05 15.87 -11.99
C LYS A 51 6.17 16.52 -13.36
N ASN A 52 5.31 16.17 -14.32
CA ASN A 52 5.44 16.59 -15.71
C ASN A 52 4.12 17.09 -16.29
N GLY A 53 4.22 17.76 -17.43
CA GLY A 53 3.10 18.17 -18.25
C GLY A 53 2.22 19.25 -17.70
N LYS A 54 1.04 19.38 -18.27
CA LYS A 54 0.09 20.43 -17.91
C LYS A 54 -0.46 20.30 -16.48
N TYR A 55 -0.38 19.11 -15.89
CA TYR A 55 -0.83 18.84 -14.52
C TYR A 55 0.30 18.84 -13.48
N LYS A 56 1.50 19.30 -13.86
CA LYS A 56 2.66 19.35 -12.95
C LYS A 56 2.34 20.12 -11.67
N GLY A 57 2.56 19.46 -10.53
CA GLY A 57 2.30 19.99 -9.19
C GLY A 57 0.94 19.61 -8.61
N GLU A 58 -0.02 19.18 -9.43
CA GLU A 58 -1.30 18.68 -8.97
C GLU A 58 -1.16 17.27 -8.38
N THR A 59 -2.09 16.88 -7.52
CA THR A 59 -2.14 15.49 -7.03
C THR A 59 -2.83 14.60 -8.06
N LEU A 60 -2.47 13.31 -8.07
CA LEU A 60 -3.15 12.33 -8.90
C LEU A 60 -4.65 12.26 -8.59
N LYS A 61 -5.03 12.47 -7.32
CA LYS A 61 -6.42 12.54 -6.90
C LYS A 61 -7.17 13.72 -7.53
N ASP A 62 -6.59 14.92 -7.50
CA ASP A 62 -7.22 16.11 -8.06
C ASP A 62 -7.42 15.97 -9.58
N VAL A 63 -6.40 15.50 -10.30
CA VAL A 63 -6.53 15.24 -11.74
C VAL A 63 -7.56 14.15 -12.03
N TYR A 64 -7.61 13.10 -11.24
CA TYR A 64 -8.62 12.06 -11.37
C TYR A 64 -10.05 12.58 -11.15
N LEU A 65 -10.26 13.41 -10.15
CA LEU A 65 -11.59 13.95 -9.84
C LEU A 65 -12.06 15.00 -10.87
N ASN A 66 -11.13 15.84 -11.35
CA ASN A 66 -11.45 16.93 -12.27
C ASN A 66 -11.43 16.52 -13.75
N HIS A 67 -10.79 15.42 -14.09
CA HIS A 67 -10.56 14.93 -15.44
C HIS A 67 -10.82 13.43 -15.56
N ARG A 68 -11.98 13.01 -15.11
CA ARG A 68 -12.40 11.60 -15.06
C ARG A 68 -12.29 10.91 -16.43
N GLU A 69 -12.50 11.65 -17.50
CA GLU A 69 -12.41 11.18 -18.88
C GLU A 69 -11.02 10.69 -19.31
N LEU A 70 -9.99 11.03 -18.53
CA LEU A 70 -8.62 10.57 -18.79
C LEU A 70 -8.32 9.18 -18.23
N PHE A 71 -9.21 8.65 -17.41
CA PHE A 71 -9.00 7.41 -16.67
C PHE A 71 -10.03 6.36 -17.07
N ALA A 72 -9.57 5.19 -17.47
CA ALA A 72 -10.45 4.06 -17.77
C ALA A 72 -11.11 3.48 -16.50
N ASN A 73 -10.39 3.53 -15.39
CA ASN A 73 -10.83 3.03 -14.08
C ASN A 73 -10.33 3.93 -12.95
N ASP A 74 -10.79 3.68 -11.74
CA ASP A 74 -10.27 4.32 -10.55
C ASP A 74 -8.78 4.01 -10.38
N PRO A 75 -7.95 4.98 -9.97
CA PRO A 75 -6.54 4.75 -9.74
C PRO A 75 -6.31 3.69 -8.66
N LEU A 76 -5.57 2.65 -9.01
CA LEU A 76 -5.14 1.65 -8.02
C LEU A 76 -4.11 2.26 -7.07
N LEU A 77 -4.15 1.84 -5.81
CA LEU A 77 -3.04 2.06 -4.91
C LEU A 77 -1.98 0.99 -5.17
N VAL A 78 -0.85 1.39 -5.74
CA VAL A 78 0.28 0.48 -6.00
C VAL A 78 1.39 0.77 -5.00
N LYS A 79 1.80 -0.25 -4.24
CA LYS A 79 2.86 -0.14 -3.24
C LYS A 79 4.01 -1.08 -3.56
N ILE A 80 5.22 -0.64 -3.27
CA ILE A 80 6.39 -1.51 -3.09
C ILE A 80 6.66 -1.55 -1.59
N ASN A 81 6.59 -2.73 -1.02
CA ASN A 81 6.82 -2.95 0.41
C ASN A 81 8.18 -3.62 0.62
N GLU A 82 8.93 -3.10 1.58
CA GLU A 82 10.14 -3.71 2.09
C GLU A 82 9.88 -4.20 3.52
N ILE A 83 10.03 -5.50 3.73
CA ILE A 83 9.65 -6.15 4.98
C ILE A 83 10.83 -6.97 5.48
N GLN A 84 11.60 -6.39 6.42
CA GLN A 84 12.75 -7.02 7.07
C GLN A 84 12.37 -7.67 8.41
N GLU A 85 11.32 -7.18 9.03
CA GLU A 85 10.83 -7.66 10.33
C GLU A 85 9.36 -8.10 10.22
N PRO A 86 8.88 -8.96 11.09
CA PRO A 86 7.49 -9.41 11.05
C PRO A 86 6.48 -8.25 11.06
N CYS A 87 5.59 -8.25 10.10
CA CYS A 87 4.45 -7.34 10.08
C CYS A 87 3.37 -7.78 11.06
N SER A 88 2.52 -6.82 11.48
CA SER A 88 1.30 -7.15 12.23
C SER A 88 0.35 -8.02 11.41
N VAL A 89 -0.41 -8.86 12.10
CA VAL A 89 -1.55 -9.57 11.49
C VAL A 89 -2.62 -8.54 11.13
N GLN A 90 -3.07 -8.55 9.88
CA GLN A 90 -4.02 -7.59 9.35
C GLN A 90 -5.23 -8.32 8.77
N VAL A 91 -6.42 -7.81 9.06
CA VAL A 91 -7.68 -8.24 8.44
C VAL A 91 -8.21 -7.06 7.63
N HIS A 92 -8.46 -7.29 6.35
CA HIS A 92 -8.99 -6.25 5.47
C HIS A 92 -10.51 -6.37 5.37
N PRO A 93 -11.25 -5.28 5.63
CA PRO A 93 -12.69 -5.28 5.57
C PRO A 93 -13.20 -5.29 4.13
N ASP A 94 -14.43 -5.75 3.95
CA ASP A 94 -15.21 -5.49 2.75
C ASP A 94 -15.76 -4.05 2.74
N ASP A 95 -16.37 -3.64 1.63
CA ASP A 95 -16.92 -2.30 1.47
C ASP A 95 -18.04 -1.99 2.49
N ALA A 96 -18.88 -2.96 2.81
CA ALA A 96 -20.00 -2.75 3.72
C ALA A 96 -19.51 -2.45 5.14
N TYR A 97 -18.52 -3.20 5.61
CA TYR A 97 -17.92 -2.98 6.91
C TYR A 97 -17.12 -1.67 6.93
N ALA A 98 -16.26 -1.43 5.93
CA ALA A 98 -15.39 -0.27 5.89
C ALA A 98 -16.18 1.05 5.85
N ARG A 99 -17.23 1.13 5.04
CA ARG A 99 -18.10 2.32 4.99
C ARG A 99 -18.79 2.61 6.31
N LYS A 100 -19.22 1.57 7.00
CA LYS A 100 -19.94 1.71 8.28
C LYS A 100 -19.03 2.09 9.44
N HIS A 101 -17.83 1.50 9.51
CA HIS A 101 -16.97 1.57 10.71
C HIS A 101 -15.74 2.47 10.53
N GLU A 102 -15.19 2.54 9.31
CA GLU A 102 -13.94 3.23 9.02
C GLU A 102 -14.16 4.52 8.19
N LYS A 103 -15.36 4.71 7.63
CA LYS A 103 -15.68 5.79 6.69
C LYS A 103 -14.80 5.77 5.44
N ASP A 104 -14.46 4.57 5.00
CA ASP A 104 -13.55 4.30 3.90
C ASP A 104 -14.09 3.16 3.03
N TYR A 105 -13.37 2.79 1.99
CA TYR A 105 -13.66 1.64 1.13
C TYR A 105 -13.07 0.36 1.72
N GLY A 106 -13.62 -0.78 1.32
CA GLY A 106 -13.01 -2.07 1.56
C GLY A 106 -11.64 -2.19 0.90
N LYS A 107 -10.82 -3.10 1.39
CA LYS A 107 -9.45 -3.26 0.90
C LYS A 107 -9.26 -4.63 0.27
N ALA A 108 -9.70 -4.77 -1.00
CA ALA A 108 -9.28 -5.89 -1.83
C ALA A 108 -7.83 -5.66 -2.29
N GLU A 109 -6.94 -6.61 -2.04
CA GLU A 109 -5.55 -6.51 -2.47
C GLU A 109 -4.99 -7.84 -2.94
N PHE A 110 -3.94 -7.77 -3.75
CA PHE A 110 -3.07 -8.90 -4.04
C PHE A 110 -1.61 -8.50 -3.81
N CYS A 111 -0.78 -9.48 -3.51
CA CYS A 111 0.65 -9.29 -3.32
C CYS A 111 1.44 -10.11 -4.35
N LEU A 112 2.44 -9.49 -4.95
CA LEU A 112 3.46 -10.12 -5.76
C LEU A 112 4.79 -10.07 -5.00
N TRP A 113 5.41 -11.22 -4.78
CA TRP A 113 6.71 -11.33 -4.14
C TRP A 113 7.80 -11.22 -5.20
N LEU A 114 8.58 -10.13 -5.14
CA LEU A 114 9.62 -9.84 -6.14
C LEU A 114 10.98 -10.39 -5.74
N ASP A 115 11.25 -10.42 -4.44
CA ASP A 115 12.54 -10.79 -3.90
C ASP A 115 12.33 -11.32 -2.48
N VAL A 116 12.66 -12.58 -2.27
CA VAL A 116 12.36 -13.30 -1.02
C VAL A 116 13.58 -14.10 -0.62
N GLU A 117 14.02 -13.95 0.61
CA GLU A 117 15.11 -14.75 1.16
C GLU A 117 14.66 -16.19 1.42
N GLU A 118 15.57 -17.13 1.29
CA GLU A 118 15.30 -18.53 1.57
C GLU A 118 14.81 -18.72 3.02
N GLY A 119 13.76 -19.50 3.20
CA GLY A 119 13.15 -19.74 4.51
C GLY A 119 12.16 -18.68 4.97
N THR A 120 11.93 -17.62 4.21
CA THR A 120 10.89 -16.63 4.52
C THR A 120 9.52 -17.30 4.58
N LYS A 121 8.75 -16.95 5.62
CA LYS A 121 7.40 -17.48 5.83
C LYS A 121 6.37 -16.37 5.70
N ILE A 122 5.25 -16.70 5.06
CA ILE A 122 4.12 -15.82 4.91
C ILE A 122 2.91 -16.45 5.58
N ILE A 123 2.25 -15.68 6.45
CA ILE A 123 0.98 -16.10 7.05
C ILE A 123 -0.15 -15.60 6.15
N ARG A 124 -0.94 -16.54 5.63
CA ARG A 124 -2.12 -16.23 4.82
C ARG A 124 -3.32 -17.02 5.31
N GLY A 125 -4.30 -16.31 5.85
CA GLY A 125 -5.47 -16.93 6.44
C GLY A 125 -5.20 -17.52 7.81
N HIS A 126 -6.13 -18.35 8.29
CA HIS A 126 -6.09 -19.01 9.60
C HIS A 126 -6.84 -20.33 9.56
N ASN A 127 -6.61 -21.19 10.56
CA ASN A 127 -7.26 -22.51 10.69
C ASN A 127 -8.54 -22.50 11.55
N ALA A 128 -8.86 -21.39 12.19
CA ALA A 128 -10.05 -21.27 13.04
C ALA A 128 -11.34 -21.51 12.23
N LYS A 129 -12.27 -22.27 12.80
CA LYS A 129 -13.58 -22.62 12.18
C LYS A 129 -14.69 -21.68 12.64
N THR A 130 -14.53 -21.02 13.78
CA THR A 130 -15.49 -20.09 14.35
C THR A 130 -14.83 -18.75 14.69
N LYS A 131 -15.64 -17.71 14.89
CA LYS A 131 -15.15 -16.41 15.34
C LYS A 131 -14.52 -16.48 16.74
N GLU A 132 -15.03 -17.34 17.59
CA GLU A 132 -14.54 -17.57 18.94
C GLU A 132 -13.16 -18.21 18.93
N GLU A 133 -12.96 -19.24 18.12
CA GLU A 133 -11.64 -19.85 17.88
C GLU A 133 -10.64 -18.82 17.34
N PHE A 134 -11.05 -17.98 16.39
CA PHE A 134 -10.18 -16.95 15.83
C PHE A 134 -9.78 -15.91 16.88
N ARG A 135 -10.73 -15.43 17.70
CA ARG A 135 -10.44 -14.50 18.80
C ARG A 135 -9.47 -15.11 19.81
N LYS A 136 -9.67 -16.40 20.16
CA LYS A 136 -8.77 -17.12 21.04
C LYS A 136 -7.37 -17.22 20.47
N ALA A 137 -7.24 -17.61 19.20
CA ALA A 137 -5.96 -17.71 18.51
C ALA A 137 -5.20 -16.36 18.49
N ILE A 138 -5.90 -15.24 18.25
CA ILE A 138 -5.31 -13.89 18.33
C ILE A 138 -4.78 -13.61 19.73
N GLY A 139 -5.57 -13.88 20.77
CA GLY A 139 -5.17 -13.66 22.17
C GLY A 139 -3.97 -14.49 22.60
N GLU A 140 -3.89 -15.73 22.12
CA GLU A 140 -2.82 -16.70 22.43
C GLU A 140 -1.62 -16.59 21.45
N LYS A 141 -1.71 -15.74 20.42
CA LYS A 141 -0.71 -15.64 19.33
C LYS A 141 -0.42 -16.98 18.64
N SER A 142 -1.48 -17.80 18.45
CA SER A 142 -1.43 -19.17 17.92
C SER A 142 -2.14 -19.30 16.56
N TRP A 143 -1.84 -18.41 15.63
CA TRP A 143 -2.36 -18.43 14.26
C TRP A 143 -1.48 -19.18 13.28
#